data_ec84ec87a3adc8b50691ae9e31d3f692
#
_entry.id   ec84ec87a3adc8b50691ae9e31d3f692
#
_cell.length_a   1.000
_cell.length_b   1.000
_cell.length_c   1.000
_cell.angle_alpha   90.00
_cell.angle_beta   90.00
_cell.angle_gamma   90.00
#
_symmetry.space_group_name_H-M   'P 1'
#
loop_
_entity.id
_entity.type
_entity.pdbx_description
1 polymer ?
#
loop_
_entity_poly.entity_id
_entity_poly.type
_entity_poly.pdbx_seq_one_letter_code
_entity_poly.pdbx_strand_id
1 'polypeptide(L)'
;MGLSDVEPGLRNEEGIEAVIGVLRQRFGEQLQTGEALRAQHAHTTTYIPGQLPDAVVFPGSADEVRLIVRACADHRVPVIPFGTGSSLEGQVNAPNGGISIDMSRMNRVLEVNAEDLDCTVEPGVTREQLNTYLRDTGLFFPIDPGANASIGGMASTRASGTNAVRYGTMRDNVIAVTAVTASGEEIR
;
A
#
# COMPACT_ATOMS: atom_id res chain seq x y z
N MET A 1 -27.45 -2.43 -11.34
CA MET A 1 -26.22 -2.54 -12.13
C MET A 1 -25.32 -3.48 -11.36
N GLY A 2 -25.25 -4.75 -11.76
CA GLY A 2 -24.44 -5.76 -11.05
C GLY A 2 -22.96 -5.57 -11.36
N LEU A 3 -22.08 -5.98 -10.44
CA LEU A 3 -20.62 -5.97 -10.61
C LEU A 3 -20.14 -6.84 -11.81
N SER A 4 -21.03 -7.57 -12.45
CA SER A 4 -20.79 -8.39 -13.65
C SER A 4 -20.68 -7.60 -14.96
N ASP A 5 -21.04 -6.32 -14.98
CA ASP A 5 -21.15 -5.51 -16.20
C ASP A 5 -19.97 -4.55 -16.40
N VAL A 6 -18.94 -4.62 -15.52
CA VAL A 6 -17.68 -3.93 -15.77
C VAL A 6 -16.87 -4.83 -16.70
N GLU A 7 -16.84 -4.50 -17.99
CA GLU A 7 -15.88 -5.13 -18.88
C GLU A 7 -14.48 -4.97 -18.29
N PRO A 8 -13.74 -6.07 -18.05
CA PRO A 8 -12.37 -5.95 -17.62
C PRO A 8 -11.63 -5.11 -18.66
N GLY A 9 -11.05 -3.99 -18.24
CA GLY A 9 -10.19 -3.19 -19.13
C GLY A 9 -9.20 -4.14 -19.80
N LEU A 10 -8.92 -3.93 -21.09
CA LEU A 10 -8.01 -4.78 -21.83
C LEU A 10 -6.64 -4.77 -21.13
N ARG A 11 -6.17 -5.96 -20.75
CA ARG A 11 -4.83 -6.14 -20.19
C ARG A 11 -3.79 -5.68 -21.22
N ASN A 12 -2.90 -4.77 -20.82
CA ASN A 12 -1.84 -4.22 -21.67
C ASN A 12 -0.54 -5.03 -21.50
N GLU A 13 -0.43 -6.15 -22.19
CA GLU A 13 0.73 -7.06 -22.05
C GLU A 13 2.04 -6.40 -22.48
N GLU A 14 2.04 -5.68 -23.62
CA GLU A 14 3.23 -4.96 -24.12
C GLU A 14 3.70 -3.89 -23.10
N GLY A 15 2.77 -3.12 -22.55
CA GLY A 15 3.08 -2.13 -21.53
C GLY A 15 3.63 -2.76 -20.26
N ILE A 16 3.06 -3.90 -19.82
CA ILE A 16 3.52 -4.63 -18.63
C ILE A 16 4.95 -5.13 -18.82
N GLU A 17 5.26 -5.74 -19.95
CA GLU A 17 6.62 -6.20 -20.27
C GLU A 17 7.62 -5.04 -20.31
N ALA A 18 7.25 -3.92 -20.94
CA ALA A 18 8.08 -2.71 -20.98
C ALA A 18 8.38 -2.18 -19.58
N VAL A 19 7.34 -2.04 -18.72
CA VAL A 19 7.51 -1.58 -17.34
C VAL A 19 8.39 -2.53 -16.53
N ILE A 20 8.17 -3.84 -16.62
CA ILE A 20 9.00 -4.83 -15.92
C ILE A 20 10.47 -4.70 -16.37
N GLY A 21 10.71 -4.48 -17.68
CA GLY A 21 12.05 -4.24 -18.23
C GLY A 21 12.73 -3.01 -17.60
N VAL A 22 12.01 -1.87 -17.58
CA VAL A 22 12.49 -0.62 -16.97
C VAL A 22 12.76 -0.80 -15.48
N LEU A 23 11.81 -1.38 -14.74
CA LEU A 23 11.93 -1.56 -13.30
C LEU A 23 13.04 -2.55 -12.95
N ARG A 24 13.27 -3.60 -13.75
CA ARG A 24 14.35 -4.57 -13.52
C ARG A 24 15.73 -3.92 -13.60
N GLN A 25 15.93 -3.01 -14.55
CA GLN A 25 17.20 -2.27 -14.67
C GLN A 25 17.45 -1.36 -13.46
N ARG A 26 16.39 -0.77 -12.91
CA ARG A 26 16.50 0.21 -11.82
C ARG A 26 16.50 -0.43 -10.43
N PHE A 27 15.68 -1.44 -10.22
CA PHE A 27 15.39 -2.02 -8.91
C PHE A 27 16.06 -3.40 -8.68
N GLY A 28 16.57 -4.06 -9.73
CA GLY A 28 17.26 -5.33 -9.59
C GLY A 28 16.47 -6.35 -8.76
N GLU A 29 17.05 -6.79 -7.66
CA GLU A 29 16.43 -7.77 -6.75
C GLU A 29 15.21 -7.24 -5.96
N GLN A 30 14.97 -5.93 -5.94
CA GLN A 30 13.77 -5.37 -5.35
C GLN A 30 12.52 -5.61 -6.21
N LEU A 31 12.69 -5.95 -7.49
CA LEU A 31 11.61 -6.37 -8.39
C LEU A 31 11.55 -7.90 -8.47
N GLN A 32 10.40 -8.45 -8.15
CA GLN A 32 10.16 -9.89 -8.12
C GLN A 32 9.02 -10.28 -9.06
N THR A 33 9.25 -11.33 -9.86
CA THR A 33 8.25 -11.86 -10.81
C THR A 33 7.88 -13.31 -10.51
N GLY A 34 8.42 -13.90 -9.43
CA GLY A 34 8.14 -15.27 -9.02
C GLY A 34 6.67 -15.49 -8.65
N GLU A 35 6.07 -16.56 -9.13
CA GLU A 35 4.65 -16.85 -8.95
C GLU A 35 4.23 -16.93 -7.47
N ALA A 36 5.02 -17.58 -6.64
CA ALA A 36 4.71 -17.73 -5.22
C ALA A 36 4.55 -16.36 -4.50
N LEU A 37 5.43 -15.41 -4.80
CA LEU A 37 5.35 -14.07 -4.22
C LEU A 37 4.18 -13.28 -4.79
N ARG A 38 3.94 -13.35 -6.10
CA ARG A 38 2.77 -12.72 -6.73
C ARG A 38 1.47 -13.26 -6.16
N ALA A 39 1.40 -14.56 -5.88
CA ALA A 39 0.23 -15.18 -5.25
C ALA A 39 -0.01 -14.67 -3.82
N GLN A 40 1.05 -14.42 -3.04
CA GLN A 40 0.92 -13.78 -1.72
C GLN A 40 0.35 -12.36 -1.82
N HIS A 41 0.66 -11.62 -2.88
CA HIS A 41 0.18 -10.27 -3.12
C HIS A 41 -1.21 -10.21 -3.79
N ALA A 42 -1.78 -11.35 -4.15
CA ALA A 42 -3.15 -11.47 -4.66
C ALA A 42 -4.09 -12.14 -3.65
N HIS A 43 -3.55 -12.57 -2.50
CA HIS A 43 -4.36 -13.24 -1.48
C HIS A 43 -5.29 -12.23 -0.81
N THR A 44 -6.57 -12.56 -0.81
CA THR A 44 -7.61 -11.73 -0.20
C THR A 44 -8.64 -12.64 0.48
N THR A 45 -9.26 -12.14 1.54
CA THR A 45 -10.34 -12.83 2.25
C THR A 45 -11.73 -12.52 1.68
N THR A 46 -11.81 -11.75 0.58
CA THR A 46 -13.07 -11.45 -0.08
C THR A 46 -13.57 -12.67 -0.87
N TYR A 47 -14.84 -12.60 -1.34
CA TYR A 47 -15.40 -13.60 -2.24
C TYR A 47 -14.83 -13.52 -3.68
N ILE A 48 -14.13 -12.42 -4.00
CA ILE A 48 -13.51 -12.23 -5.31
C ILE A 48 -12.26 -13.13 -5.40
N PRO A 49 -12.15 -14.00 -6.42
CA PRO A 49 -10.94 -14.80 -6.59
C PRO A 49 -9.67 -13.94 -6.69
N GLY A 50 -8.62 -14.37 -6.06
CA GLY A 50 -7.33 -13.69 -6.13
C GLY A 50 -6.82 -13.62 -7.57
N GLN A 51 -6.38 -12.43 -8.00
CA GLN A 51 -5.83 -12.18 -9.33
C GLN A 51 -4.42 -11.62 -9.16
N LEU A 52 -3.45 -12.34 -9.74
CA LEU A 52 -2.04 -12.07 -9.53
C LEU A 52 -1.58 -10.81 -10.25
N PRO A 53 -0.81 -9.92 -9.58
CA PRO A 53 -0.04 -8.91 -10.28
C PRO A 53 1.05 -9.57 -11.16
N ASP A 54 1.58 -8.84 -12.13
CA ASP A 54 2.65 -9.35 -13.01
C ASP A 54 4.03 -9.31 -12.36
N ALA A 55 4.21 -8.33 -11.48
CA ALA A 55 5.40 -8.21 -10.65
C ALA A 55 5.08 -7.54 -9.32
N VAL A 56 5.95 -7.76 -8.37
CA VAL A 56 5.96 -7.09 -7.07
C VAL A 56 7.26 -6.30 -6.95
N VAL A 57 7.18 -5.04 -6.56
CA VAL A 57 8.36 -4.18 -6.33
C VAL A 57 8.33 -3.61 -4.91
N PHE A 58 9.51 -3.57 -4.28
CA PHE A 58 9.70 -3.16 -2.89
C PHE A 58 10.49 -1.85 -2.82
N PRO A 59 9.87 -0.68 -2.96
CA PRO A 59 10.55 0.60 -2.83
C PRO A 59 11.00 0.85 -1.39
N GLY A 60 12.13 1.57 -1.24
CA GLY A 60 12.64 2.02 0.05
C GLY A 60 12.48 3.53 0.28
N SER A 61 11.89 4.26 -0.68
CA SER A 61 11.70 5.72 -0.57
C SER A 61 10.55 6.22 -1.43
N ALA A 62 10.04 7.43 -1.10
CA ALA A 62 9.00 8.10 -1.88
C ALA A 62 9.45 8.38 -3.33
N ASP A 63 10.73 8.72 -3.55
CA ASP A 63 11.27 8.92 -4.89
C ASP A 63 11.23 7.63 -5.73
N GLU A 64 11.50 6.48 -5.13
CA GLU A 64 11.37 5.19 -5.79
C GLU A 64 9.92 4.89 -6.14
N VAL A 65 8.97 5.17 -5.25
CA VAL A 65 7.52 5.05 -5.54
C VAL A 65 7.14 5.92 -6.72
N ARG A 66 7.59 7.19 -6.76
CA ARG A 66 7.33 8.11 -7.88
C ARG A 66 7.86 7.57 -9.22
N LEU A 67 9.06 7.01 -9.23
CA LEU A 67 9.66 6.40 -10.42
C LEU A 67 8.82 5.22 -10.92
N ILE A 68 8.39 4.34 -10.01
CA ILE A 68 7.56 3.17 -10.35
C ILE A 68 6.23 3.63 -10.94
N VAL A 69 5.54 4.56 -10.25
CA VAL A 69 4.24 5.06 -10.69
C VAL A 69 4.34 5.74 -12.05
N ARG A 70 5.37 6.57 -12.29
CA ARG A 70 5.59 7.20 -13.60
C ARG A 70 5.81 6.19 -14.70
N ALA A 71 6.68 5.19 -14.47
CA ALA A 71 6.90 4.13 -15.46
C ALA A 71 5.59 3.38 -15.80
N CYS A 72 4.76 3.10 -14.79
CA CYS A 72 3.46 2.47 -15.01
C CYS A 72 2.50 3.40 -15.76
N ALA A 73 2.45 4.69 -15.41
CA ALA A 73 1.59 5.68 -16.08
C ALA A 73 1.95 5.87 -17.56
N ASP A 74 3.24 6.00 -17.86
CA ASP A 74 3.75 6.19 -19.24
C ASP A 74 3.37 5.01 -20.15
N HIS A 75 3.29 3.80 -19.60
CA HIS A 75 2.94 2.59 -20.32
C HIS A 75 1.48 2.14 -20.10
N ARG A 76 0.66 2.91 -19.37
CA ARG A 76 -0.74 2.57 -19.03
C ARG A 76 -0.87 1.19 -18.37
N VAL A 77 -0.01 0.93 -17.40
CA VAL A 77 0.01 -0.30 -16.60
C VAL A 77 -0.62 -0.03 -15.24
N PRO A 78 -1.54 -0.87 -14.76
CA PRO A 78 -2.14 -0.74 -13.44
C PRO A 78 -1.11 -0.79 -12.32
N VAL A 79 -1.35 0.00 -11.26
CA VAL A 79 -0.58 0.00 -10.01
C VAL A 79 -1.49 -0.52 -8.89
N ILE A 80 -0.98 -1.47 -8.12
CA ILE A 80 -1.67 -2.06 -6.98
C ILE A 80 -0.85 -1.77 -5.72
N PRO A 81 -1.22 -0.76 -4.91
CA PRO A 81 -0.54 -0.51 -3.64
C PRO A 81 -0.78 -1.66 -2.66
N PHE A 82 0.28 -2.12 -2.01
CA PHE A 82 0.20 -3.22 -1.05
C PHE A 82 0.87 -2.83 0.27
N GLY A 83 0.14 -2.99 1.38
CA GLY A 83 0.65 -2.82 2.74
C GLY A 83 0.88 -4.18 3.39
N THR A 84 -0.09 -4.65 4.18
CA THR A 84 -0.08 -5.99 4.80
C THR A 84 -1.06 -6.97 4.15
N GLY A 85 -1.76 -6.55 3.10
CA GLY A 85 -2.72 -7.39 2.39
C GLY A 85 -3.99 -7.74 3.20
N SER A 86 -4.21 -7.08 4.34
CA SER A 86 -5.30 -7.40 5.27
C SER A 86 -6.66 -6.77 4.92
N SER A 87 -6.75 -6.05 3.81
CA SER A 87 -7.99 -5.42 3.33
C SER A 87 -9.04 -6.47 2.93
N LEU A 88 -10.31 -6.18 3.25
CA LEU A 88 -11.42 -7.12 3.07
C LEU A 88 -12.20 -6.93 1.76
N GLU A 89 -11.87 -5.92 0.95
CA GLU A 89 -12.68 -5.49 -0.20
C GLU A 89 -12.00 -5.74 -1.55
N GLY A 90 -10.93 -6.55 -1.58
CA GLY A 90 -10.27 -6.96 -2.81
C GLY A 90 -9.31 -5.93 -3.42
N GLN A 91 -8.89 -4.91 -2.67
CA GLN A 91 -8.01 -3.84 -3.16
C GLN A 91 -6.64 -4.33 -3.67
N VAL A 92 -6.21 -5.52 -3.25
CA VAL A 92 -4.93 -6.12 -3.68
C VAL A 92 -5.06 -6.96 -4.95
N ASN A 93 -6.27 -7.14 -5.48
CA ASN A 93 -6.49 -7.89 -6.70
C ASN A 93 -6.01 -7.11 -7.94
N ALA A 94 -5.49 -7.83 -8.92
CA ALA A 94 -4.98 -7.29 -10.18
C ALA A 94 -5.76 -7.82 -11.39
N PRO A 95 -7.06 -7.46 -11.59
CA PRO A 95 -7.92 -8.01 -12.64
C PRO A 95 -7.38 -7.78 -14.05
N ASN A 96 -6.59 -6.74 -14.23
CA ASN A 96 -5.95 -6.40 -15.51
C ASN A 96 -4.43 -6.60 -15.47
N GLY A 97 -3.91 -7.39 -14.52
CA GLY A 97 -2.48 -7.46 -14.24
C GLY A 97 -1.94 -6.17 -13.61
N GLY A 98 -0.66 -5.92 -13.78
CA GLY A 98 -0.01 -4.70 -13.32
C GLY A 98 1.05 -4.95 -12.26
N ILE A 99 1.54 -3.87 -11.66
CA ILE A 99 2.65 -3.87 -10.71
C ILE A 99 2.13 -3.66 -9.29
N SER A 100 2.37 -4.63 -8.41
CA SER A 100 2.14 -4.49 -6.97
C SER A 100 3.32 -3.74 -6.35
N ILE A 101 3.03 -2.66 -5.63
CA ILE A 101 4.02 -1.85 -4.91
C ILE A 101 3.90 -2.18 -3.42
N ASP A 102 4.83 -2.99 -2.93
CA ASP A 102 4.88 -3.40 -1.53
C ASP A 102 5.63 -2.37 -0.69
N MET A 103 4.91 -1.72 0.21
CA MET A 103 5.42 -0.64 1.05
C MET A 103 6.16 -1.12 2.30
N SER A 104 6.33 -2.43 2.51
CA SER A 104 6.89 -3.00 3.74
C SER A 104 8.32 -2.55 4.07
N ARG A 105 9.10 -2.11 3.07
CA ARG A 105 10.45 -1.57 3.27
C ARG A 105 10.47 -0.11 3.72
N MET A 106 9.37 0.62 3.55
CA MET A 106 9.19 1.98 4.05
C MET A 106 8.50 1.90 5.43
N ASN A 107 9.24 1.47 6.45
CA ASN A 107 8.70 1.10 7.75
C ASN A 107 9.38 1.82 8.94
N ARG A 108 9.89 3.03 8.71
CA ARG A 108 10.52 3.83 9.75
C ARG A 108 9.51 4.74 10.46
N VAL A 109 9.65 4.84 11.78
CA VAL A 109 9.08 5.95 12.57
C VAL A 109 10.06 7.11 12.42
N LEU A 110 9.64 8.20 11.77
CA LEU A 110 10.53 9.31 11.39
C LEU A 110 10.65 10.32 12.53
N GLU A 111 9.54 10.62 13.19
CA GLU A 111 9.48 11.61 14.26
C GLU A 111 8.36 11.28 15.25
N VAL A 112 8.58 11.60 16.52
CA VAL A 112 7.54 11.53 17.56
C VAL A 112 7.60 12.80 18.40
N ASN A 113 6.51 13.57 18.39
CA ASN A 113 6.33 14.78 19.16
C ASN A 113 5.37 14.48 20.34
N ALA A 114 5.94 13.98 21.45
CA ALA A 114 5.15 13.47 22.56
C ALA A 114 4.28 14.55 23.23
N GLU A 115 4.74 15.80 23.25
CA GLU A 115 4.00 16.94 23.83
C GLU A 115 2.81 17.35 22.94
N ASP A 116 2.96 17.25 21.61
CA ASP A 116 1.91 17.57 20.63
C ASP A 116 1.00 16.38 20.33
N LEU A 117 1.33 15.19 20.82
CA LEU A 117 0.60 13.94 20.62
C LEU A 117 0.53 13.54 19.13
N ASP A 118 1.57 13.82 18.37
CA ASP A 118 1.66 13.43 16.97
C ASP A 118 2.94 12.65 16.65
N CYS A 119 2.94 11.99 15.51
CA CYS A 119 4.13 11.35 14.95
C CYS A 119 4.08 11.33 13.43
N THR A 120 5.27 11.31 12.82
CA THR A 120 5.45 11.10 11.38
C THR A 120 6.03 9.72 11.15
N VAL A 121 5.36 8.92 10.32
CA VAL A 121 5.75 7.54 10.01
C VAL A 121 5.72 7.27 8.50
N GLU A 122 6.52 6.32 8.06
CA GLU A 122 6.44 5.77 6.71
C GLU A 122 5.22 4.84 6.56
N PRO A 123 4.68 4.67 5.34
CA PRO A 123 3.41 3.98 5.12
C PRO A 123 3.41 2.50 5.47
N GLY A 124 4.58 1.84 5.45
CA GLY A 124 4.74 0.42 5.79
C GLY A 124 4.85 0.13 7.29
N VAL A 125 4.96 1.16 8.15
CA VAL A 125 4.93 0.98 9.61
C VAL A 125 3.61 0.32 10.00
N THR A 126 3.67 -0.81 10.73
CA THR A 126 2.45 -1.45 11.22
C THR A 126 1.99 -0.83 12.53
N ARG A 127 0.70 -1.00 12.86
CA ARG A 127 0.13 -0.53 14.13
C ARG A 127 0.90 -1.06 15.34
N GLU A 128 1.21 -2.35 15.35
CA GLU A 128 1.93 -2.96 16.47
C GLU A 128 3.37 -2.45 16.58
N GLN A 129 4.04 -2.26 15.45
CA GLN A 129 5.38 -1.67 15.41
C GLN A 129 5.37 -0.26 15.99
N LEU A 130 4.41 0.58 15.59
CA LEU A 130 4.26 1.93 16.12
C LEU A 130 3.98 1.91 17.63
N ASN A 131 3.05 1.09 18.09
CA ASN A 131 2.73 0.99 19.52
C ASN A 131 3.89 0.41 20.36
N THR A 132 4.68 -0.47 19.78
CA THR A 132 5.91 -0.96 20.43
C THR A 132 6.94 0.18 20.56
N TYR A 133 7.08 0.99 19.51
CA TYR A 133 7.99 2.16 19.51
C TYR A 133 7.55 3.22 20.54
N LEU A 134 6.25 3.47 20.67
CA LEU A 134 5.69 4.48 21.58
C LEU A 134 5.62 4.04 23.05
N ARG A 135 5.83 2.77 23.35
CA ARG A 135 5.60 2.18 24.68
C ARG A 135 6.19 2.99 25.83
N ASP A 136 7.45 3.38 25.70
CA ASP A 136 8.19 4.05 26.78
C ASP A 136 7.79 5.54 26.94
N THR A 137 7.04 6.09 26.00
CA THR A 137 6.49 7.46 26.10
C THR A 137 5.16 7.51 26.86
N GLY A 138 4.54 6.36 27.13
CA GLY A 138 3.18 6.28 27.68
C GLY A 138 2.08 6.59 26.66
N LEU A 139 2.44 6.77 25.39
CA LEU A 139 1.51 7.03 24.27
C LEU A 139 1.21 5.76 23.50
N PHE A 140 0.14 5.79 22.73
CA PHE A 140 -0.23 4.72 21.80
C PHE A 140 -1.06 5.25 20.63
N PHE A 141 -0.96 4.55 19.50
CA PHE A 141 -1.81 4.81 18.34
C PHE A 141 -3.13 4.03 18.50
N PRO A 142 -4.29 4.72 18.54
CA PRO A 142 -5.53 4.12 19.07
C PRO A 142 -6.32 3.29 18.05
N ILE A 143 -6.07 3.41 16.75
CA ILE A 143 -6.88 2.72 15.74
C ILE A 143 -6.50 1.25 15.68
N ASP A 144 -7.45 0.37 15.97
CA ASP A 144 -7.27 -1.05 16.24
C ASP A 144 -8.11 -1.95 15.30
N PRO A 145 -7.86 -1.95 13.98
CA PRO A 145 -8.46 -2.95 13.10
C PRO A 145 -8.07 -4.36 13.57
N GLY A 146 -8.88 -5.36 13.23
CA GLY A 146 -8.64 -6.74 13.66
C GLY A 146 -7.30 -7.33 13.19
N ALA A 147 -6.70 -6.77 12.15
CA ALA A 147 -5.39 -7.15 11.64
C ALA A 147 -4.29 -6.18 12.12
N ASN A 148 -3.04 -6.66 12.17
CA ASN A 148 -1.87 -5.79 12.32
C ASN A 148 -1.56 -5.11 10.98
N ALA A 149 -2.35 -4.09 10.64
CA ALA A 149 -2.28 -3.39 9.37
C ALA A 149 -1.20 -2.31 9.35
N SER A 150 -0.71 -1.96 8.16
CA SER A 150 0.21 -0.84 7.95
C SER A 150 -0.53 0.49 8.04
N ILE A 151 0.13 1.53 8.57
CA ILE A 151 -0.47 2.86 8.77
C ILE A 151 -0.93 3.47 7.44
N GLY A 152 -0.12 3.34 6.37
CA GLY A 152 -0.52 3.80 5.04
C GLY A 152 -1.74 3.05 4.49
N GLY A 153 -1.80 1.73 4.68
CA GLY A 153 -2.97 0.91 4.32
C GLY A 153 -4.21 1.30 5.11
N MET A 154 -4.06 1.51 6.41
CA MET A 154 -5.15 1.97 7.28
C MET A 154 -5.69 3.35 6.87
N ALA A 155 -4.81 4.28 6.50
CA ALA A 155 -5.19 5.59 5.99
C ALA A 155 -5.97 5.47 4.67
N SER A 156 -5.47 4.66 3.73
CA SER A 156 -6.06 4.45 2.41
C SER A 156 -7.45 3.81 2.47
N THR A 157 -7.69 2.90 3.41
CA THR A 157 -8.97 2.20 3.57
C THR A 157 -9.89 2.85 4.61
N ARG A 158 -9.46 3.97 5.21
CA ARG A 158 -10.19 4.62 6.31
C ARG A 158 -10.50 3.62 7.44
N ALA A 159 -9.48 2.89 7.88
CA ALA A 159 -9.63 1.86 8.88
C ALA A 159 -10.25 2.37 10.18
N SER A 160 -10.93 1.48 10.85
CA SER A 160 -11.59 1.67 12.14
C SER A 160 -11.26 0.49 13.04
N GLY A 161 -11.83 0.45 14.23
CA GLY A 161 -11.69 -0.64 15.18
C GLY A 161 -12.58 -0.44 16.39
N THR A 162 -12.44 -1.28 17.41
CA THR A 162 -13.28 -1.19 18.63
C THR A 162 -13.03 0.09 19.40
N ASN A 163 -11.81 0.60 19.38
CA ASN A 163 -11.42 1.86 20.02
C ASN A 163 -12.01 3.10 19.35
N ALA A 164 -12.56 2.97 18.13
CA ALA A 164 -13.14 4.10 17.38
C ALA A 164 -14.30 4.78 18.12
N VAL A 165 -15.02 4.07 18.99
CA VAL A 165 -16.08 4.64 19.84
C VAL A 165 -15.54 5.80 20.70
N ARG A 166 -14.28 5.72 21.14
CA ARG A 166 -13.64 6.74 21.98
C ARG A 166 -12.71 7.67 21.21
N TYR A 167 -11.94 7.13 20.25
CA TYR A 167 -10.84 7.85 19.62
C TYR A 167 -11.09 8.21 18.16
N GLY A 168 -12.25 7.83 17.61
CA GLY A 168 -12.54 8.03 16.19
C GLY A 168 -11.89 6.97 15.28
N THR A 169 -11.91 7.23 14.00
CA THR A 169 -11.33 6.39 12.94
C THR A 169 -10.00 6.94 12.44
N MET A 170 -9.39 6.33 11.44
CA MET A 170 -8.19 6.88 10.77
C MET A 170 -8.41 8.31 10.29
N ARG A 171 -9.59 8.65 9.77
CA ARG A 171 -9.92 10.02 9.36
C ARG A 171 -9.69 11.05 10.45
N ASP A 172 -10.02 10.70 11.68
CA ASP A 172 -9.98 11.61 12.84
C ASP A 172 -8.56 11.70 13.43
N ASN A 173 -7.69 10.71 13.08
CA ASN A 173 -6.34 10.56 13.64
C ASN A 173 -5.22 10.83 12.62
N VAL A 174 -5.54 11.14 11.37
CA VAL A 174 -4.56 11.51 10.35
C VAL A 174 -4.57 13.02 10.16
N ILE A 175 -3.47 13.68 10.51
CA ILE A 175 -3.32 15.14 10.41
C ILE A 175 -2.94 15.54 8.99
N ALA A 176 -1.99 14.82 8.38
CA ALA A 176 -1.51 15.08 7.03
C ALA A 176 -1.04 13.79 6.36
N VAL A 177 -1.04 13.78 5.04
CA VAL A 177 -0.54 12.68 4.20
C VAL A 177 0.33 13.26 3.10
N THR A 178 1.51 12.69 2.94
CA THR A 178 2.28 12.84 1.69
C THR A 178 1.93 11.68 0.79
N ALA A 179 1.44 11.95 -0.41
CA ALA A 179 0.99 10.93 -1.35
C ALA A 179 1.60 11.11 -2.74
N VAL A 180 1.75 9.99 -3.46
CA VAL A 180 2.12 9.98 -4.87
C VAL A 180 0.86 9.75 -5.69
N THR A 181 0.54 10.71 -6.56
CA THR A 181 -0.63 10.64 -7.46
C THR A 181 -0.39 9.67 -8.62
N ALA A 182 -1.43 9.37 -9.38
CA ALA A 182 -1.34 8.51 -10.56
C ALA A 182 -0.41 9.07 -11.67
N SER A 183 -0.13 10.38 -11.65
CA SER A 183 0.86 11.03 -12.54
C SER A 183 2.31 10.88 -12.04
N GLY A 184 2.52 10.29 -10.87
CA GLY A 184 3.83 10.21 -10.21
C GLY A 184 4.27 11.53 -9.56
N GLU A 185 3.35 12.46 -9.33
CA GLU A 185 3.61 13.70 -8.59
C GLU A 185 3.40 13.45 -7.09
N GLU A 186 4.27 14.04 -6.29
CA GLU A 186 4.11 14.06 -4.84
C GLU A 186 3.25 15.26 -4.43
N ILE A 187 2.28 15.00 -3.58
CA ILE A 187 1.40 16.02 -2.98
C ILE A 187 1.39 15.88 -1.45
N ARG A 188 1.11 16.98 -0.77
CA ARG A 188 0.94 17.05 0.68
C ARG A 188 -0.31 17.83 1.04
#